data_7cf6a22a257d0afdcaacdbf9e3c72cd9
#
_entry.id   7cf6a22a257d0afdcaacdbf9e3c72cd9
#
_cell.length_a   1.000
_cell.length_b   1.000
_cell.length_c   1.000
_cell.angle_alpha   90.00
_cell.angle_beta   90.00
_cell.angle_gamma   90.00
#
_symmetry.space_group_name_H-M   'P 1'
#
loop_
_entity.id
_entity.type
_entity.pdbx_description
1 polymer ?
#
loop_
_entity_poly.entity_id
_entity_poly.type
_entity_poly.pdbx_seq_one_letter_code
_entity_poly.pdbx_strand_id
1 'polypeptide(L)'
;MAKDKSPKLRTVNKSVSAFPLNEFPKDFPFLLGKELVYLLASKGKAELEGSEWENIFANCIGADWKPSNVGLDDVVMGNTAWGAKTVKSSKPSNQKKVRLISGRNSPVYSFGERIDTSADPNLIGKLVLDIWNERVSAIREKFKHLRTVVLIKSNDLSEVVVFEFETIRYDHELY
;
A
#
# COMPACT_ATOMS: atom_id res chain seq x y z
N MET A 1 -23.58 18.79 29.27
CA MET A 1 -23.35 18.96 27.82
C MET A 1 -24.02 17.80 27.12
N ALA A 2 -25.08 18.03 26.35
CA ALA A 2 -25.74 16.99 25.56
C ALA A 2 -24.82 16.61 24.41
N LYS A 3 -24.47 15.32 24.29
CA LYS A 3 -23.75 14.80 23.13
C LYS A 3 -24.63 14.98 21.90
N ASP A 4 -24.18 15.78 20.94
CA ASP A 4 -24.80 15.90 19.63
C ASP A 4 -24.99 14.52 19.02
N LYS A 5 -26.22 14.05 18.95
CA LYS A 5 -26.56 12.75 18.36
C LYS A 5 -26.64 12.94 16.85
N SER A 6 -25.58 12.61 16.13
CA SER A 6 -25.65 12.53 14.67
C SER A 6 -26.70 11.50 14.23
N PRO A 7 -27.50 11.78 13.19
CA PRO A 7 -28.51 10.86 12.69
C PRO A 7 -27.90 9.56 12.20
N LYS A 8 -28.48 8.41 12.58
CA LYS A 8 -28.10 7.11 12.07
C LYS A 8 -28.89 6.83 10.79
N LEU A 9 -28.23 6.89 9.66
CA LEU A 9 -28.82 6.48 8.39
C LEU A 9 -28.95 4.94 8.36
N ARG A 10 -30.15 4.43 8.59
CA ARG A 10 -30.41 2.98 8.65
C ARG A 10 -30.46 2.30 7.27
N THR A 11 -30.64 3.06 6.21
CA THR A 11 -30.82 2.59 4.82
C THR A 11 -29.53 2.59 4.01
N VAL A 12 -28.43 3.10 4.55
CA VAL A 12 -27.14 3.09 3.86
C VAL A 12 -26.45 1.76 4.13
N ASN A 13 -26.24 0.97 3.07
CA ASN A 13 -25.37 -0.21 3.15
C ASN A 13 -23.98 0.25 3.58
N LYS A 14 -23.62 -0.05 4.82
CA LYS A 14 -22.26 0.20 5.31
C LYS A 14 -21.34 -0.75 4.53
N SER A 15 -20.54 -0.18 3.65
CA SER A 15 -19.46 -0.93 3.05
C SER A 15 -18.50 -1.36 4.15
N VAL A 16 -18.29 -2.67 4.28
CA VAL A 16 -17.34 -3.25 5.21
C VAL A 16 -16.08 -3.58 4.44
N SER A 17 -14.91 -3.24 4.99
CA SER A 17 -13.62 -3.67 4.45
C SER A 17 -13.48 -5.18 4.54
N ALA A 18 -12.56 -5.77 3.76
CA ALA A 18 -12.32 -7.22 3.72
C ALA A 18 -12.04 -7.81 5.12
N PHE A 19 -11.28 -7.08 5.94
CA PHE A 19 -11.02 -7.38 7.36
C PHE A 19 -10.63 -6.08 8.09
N PRO A 20 -10.63 -6.03 9.45
CA PRO A 20 -10.17 -4.86 10.18
C PRO A 20 -8.70 -4.51 9.87
N LEU A 21 -8.33 -3.25 10.03
CA LEU A 21 -6.98 -2.78 9.70
C LEU A 21 -5.92 -3.47 10.59
N ASN A 22 -4.88 -4.02 9.96
CA ASN A 22 -3.82 -4.82 10.59
C ASN A 22 -4.29 -6.12 11.29
N GLU A 23 -5.51 -6.58 11.04
CA GLU A 23 -6.01 -7.85 11.53
C GLU A 23 -6.11 -8.86 10.38
N PHE A 24 -4.96 -9.32 9.89
CA PHE A 24 -4.89 -10.31 8.83
C PHE A 24 -5.54 -11.65 9.22
N PRO A 25 -6.00 -12.48 8.25
CA PRO A 25 -6.49 -13.84 8.53
C PRO A 25 -5.54 -14.65 9.42
N LYS A 26 -6.06 -15.51 10.27
CA LYS A 26 -5.25 -16.24 11.28
C LYS A 26 -4.13 -17.09 10.68
N ASP A 27 -4.35 -17.62 9.50
CA ASP A 27 -3.39 -18.44 8.75
C ASP A 27 -2.41 -17.63 7.90
N PHE A 28 -2.58 -16.31 7.81
CA PHE A 28 -1.75 -15.42 7.03
C PHE A 28 -0.24 -15.58 7.29
N PRO A 29 0.27 -15.62 8.55
CA PRO A 29 1.70 -15.79 8.79
C PRO A 29 2.24 -17.13 8.27
N PHE A 30 1.44 -18.21 8.40
CA PHE A 30 1.82 -19.52 7.89
C PHE A 30 1.85 -19.54 6.36
N LEU A 31 0.82 -19.00 5.71
CA LEU A 31 0.75 -18.90 4.25
C LEU A 31 1.89 -18.06 3.69
N LEU A 32 2.16 -16.91 4.32
CA LEU A 32 3.28 -16.05 3.93
C LEU A 32 4.62 -16.78 4.04
N GLY A 33 4.88 -17.48 5.14
CA GLY A 33 6.09 -18.27 5.31
C GLY A 33 6.23 -19.35 4.23
N LYS A 34 5.16 -20.07 3.92
CA LYS A 34 5.10 -21.08 2.87
C LYS A 34 5.44 -20.47 1.49
N GLU A 35 4.82 -19.37 1.11
CA GLU A 35 5.05 -18.71 -0.17
C GLU A 35 6.49 -18.19 -0.30
N LEU A 36 7.05 -17.62 0.78
CA LEU A 36 8.44 -17.17 0.78
C LEU A 36 9.42 -18.34 0.65
N VAL A 37 9.21 -19.45 1.36
CA VAL A 37 10.05 -20.66 1.22
C VAL A 37 9.97 -21.22 -0.19
N TYR A 38 8.79 -21.28 -0.79
CA TYR A 38 8.61 -21.72 -2.16
C TYR A 38 9.35 -20.81 -3.16
N LEU A 39 9.23 -19.49 -2.98
CA LEU A 39 9.94 -18.51 -3.81
C LEU A 39 11.45 -18.67 -3.71
N LEU A 40 12.00 -18.79 -2.50
CA LEU A 40 13.42 -18.99 -2.26
C LEU A 40 13.94 -20.29 -2.91
N ALA A 41 13.18 -21.38 -2.76
CA ALA A 41 13.52 -22.67 -3.35
C ALA A 41 13.50 -22.62 -4.88
N SER A 42 12.52 -21.95 -5.48
CA SER A 42 12.39 -21.85 -6.94
C SER A 42 13.44 -20.91 -7.57
N LYS A 43 13.80 -19.83 -6.91
CA LYS A 43 14.78 -18.84 -7.41
C LYS A 43 16.23 -19.21 -7.11
N GLY A 44 16.48 -20.01 -6.08
CA GLY A 44 17.82 -20.30 -5.58
C GLY A 44 18.56 -19.08 -4.99
N LYS A 45 17.85 -17.98 -4.72
CA LYS A 45 18.40 -16.75 -4.15
C LYS A 45 17.37 -15.98 -3.32
N ALA A 46 17.84 -15.24 -2.31
CA ALA A 46 16.99 -14.47 -1.41
C ALA A 46 16.58 -13.12 -2.03
N GLU A 47 15.81 -13.17 -3.11
CA GLU A 47 15.28 -11.99 -3.77
C GLU A 47 13.75 -12.05 -3.87
N LEU A 48 13.11 -10.97 -3.48
CA LEU A 48 11.67 -10.75 -3.60
C LEU A 48 11.43 -9.41 -4.28
N GLU A 49 10.81 -9.44 -5.45
CA GLU A 49 10.44 -8.26 -6.22
C GLU A 49 9.06 -7.71 -5.81
N GLY A 50 8.74 -6.48 -6.24
CA GLY A 50 7.47 -5.84 -5.90
C GLY A 50 6.26 -6.63 -6.38
N SER A 51 6.27 -7.08 -7.65
CA SER A 51 5.18 -7.85 -8.25
C SER A 51 5.00 -9.24 -7.61
N GLU A 52 6.10 -9.85 -7.16
CA GLU A 52 6.03 -11.12 -6.42
C GLU A 52 5.37 -10.91 -5.05
N TRP A 53 5.72 -9.82 -4.35
CA TRP A 53 5.05 -9.47 -3.11
C TRP A 53 3.55 -9.24 -3.29
N GLU A 54 3.15 -8.52 -4.33
CA GLU A 54 1.75 -8.30 -4.67
C GLU A 54 0.99 -9.62 -4.83
N ASN A 55 1.55 -10.55 -5.62
CA ASN A 55 0.96 -11.87 -5.85
C ASN A 55 0.91 -12.73 -4.57
N ILE A 56 2.01 -12.77 -3.81
CA ILE A 56 2.08 -13.50 -2.54
C ILE A 56 1.03 -12.96 -1.56
N PHE A 57 0.93 -11.64 -1.42
CA PHE A 57 -0.06 -11.04 -0.54
C PHE A 57 -1.48 -11.41 -0.96
N ALA A 58 -1.80 -11.30 -2.26
CA ALA A 58 -3.10 -11.69 -2.79
C ALA A 58 -3.44 -13.15 -2.46
N ASN A 59 -2.51 -14.07 -2.70
CA ASN A 59 -2.68 -15.49 -2.39
C ASN A 59 -2.92 -15.73 -0.90
N CYS A 60 -2.15 -15.05 -0.02
CA CYS A 60 -2.26 -15.22 1.43
C CYS A 60 -3.59 -14.75 2.02
N ILE A 61 -4.27 -13.80 1.39
CA ILE A 61 -5.56 -13.28 1.85
C ILE A 61 -6.75 -13.77 1.02
N GLY A 62 -6.52 -14.56 -0.04
CA GLY A 62 -7.57 -15.03 -0.97
C GLY A 62 -8.15 -13.92 -1.84
N ALA A 63 -7.33 -12.95 -2.22
CA ALA A 63 -7.69 -11.81 -3.06
C ALA A 63 -7.27 -12.00 -4.52
N ASP A 64 -7.77 -11.13 -5.39
CA ASP A 64 -7.35 -11.07 -6.79
C ASP A 64 -6.09 -10.19 -6.93
N TRP A 65 -5.05 -10.73 -7.57
CA TRP A 65 -3.90 -9.96 -8.01
C TRP A 65 -4.18 -9.36 -9.38
N LYS A 66 -4.20 -8.03 -9.45
CA LYS A 66 -4.45 -7.25 -10.68
C LYS A 66 -3.44 -6.13 -10.80
N PRO A 67 -2.24 -6.38 -11.33
CA PRO A 67 -1.22 -5.34 -11.51
C PRO A 67 -1.80 -4.09 -12.18
N SER A 68 -1.69 -2.96 -11.50
CA SER A 68 -2.32 -1.71 -11.90
C SER A 68 -1.30 -0.68 -12.35
N ASN A 69 -1.62 0.07 -13.41
CA ASN A 69 -0.79 1.20 -13.83
C ASN A 69 -0.81 2.35 -12.81
N VAL A 70 -1.84 2.43 -11.98
CA VAL A 70 -1.92 3.41 -10.88
C VAL A 70 -1.07 2.97 -9.69
N GLY A 71 -0.94 1.64 -9.44
CA GLY A 71 -0.10 1.05 -8.39
C GLY A 71 -0.59 1.31 -6.97
N LEU A 72 -1.91 1.42 -6.80
CA LEU A 72 -2.60 1.53 -5.53
C LEU A 72 -3.72 0.49 -5.38
N ASP A 73 -4.04 -0.22 -6.46
CA ASP A 73 -5.06 -1.27 -6.55
C ASP A 73 -4.48 -2.55 -7.18
N ASP A 74 -3.23 -2.87 -6.81
CA ASP A 74 -2.51 -4.04 -7.30
C ASP A 74 -3.14 -5.36 -6.79
N VAL A 75 -3.79 -5.32 -5.62
CA VAL A 75 -4.53 -6.43 -5.01
C VAL A 75 -5.93 -5.96 -4.64
N VAL A 76 -6.96 -6.75 -4.96
CA VAL A 76 -8.36 -6.37 -4.73
C VAL A 76 -9.18 -7.51 -4.13
N MET A 77 -10.06 -7.17 -3.18
CA MET A 77 -11.05 -8.07 -2.58
C MET A 77 -12.34 -7.31 -2.28
N GLY A 78 -13.41 -7.62 -3.01
CA GLY A 78 -14.67 -6.92 -2.88
C GLY A 78 -14.53 -5.41 -3.08
N ASN A 79 -14.83 -4.62 -2.05
CA ASN A 79 -14.73 -3.15 -2.09
C ASN A 79 -13.38 -2.62 -1.56
N THR A 80 -12.41 -3.48 -1.25
CA THR A 80 -11.11 -3.11 -0.71
C THR A 80 -10.03 -3.31 -1.76
N ALA A 81 -9.18 -2.31 -1.92
CA ALA A 81 -7.99 -2.38 -2.76
C ALA A 81 -6.73 -2.09 -1.95
N TRP A 82 -5.62 -2.70 -2.32
CA TRP A 82 -4.31 -2.50 -1.72
C TRP A 82 -3.27 -2.16 -2.77
N GLY A 83 -2.48 -1.11 -2.49
CA GLY A 83 -1.17 -0.94 -3.09
C GLY A 83 -0.15 -1.70 -2.24
N ALA A 84 0.63 -2.60 -2.84
CA ALA A 84 1.63 -3.37 -2.12
C ALA A 84 3.02 -2.76 -2.26
N LYS A 85 3.77 -2.71 -1.15
CA LYS A 85 5.11 -2.11 -1.11
C LYS A 85 6.09 -2.99 -0.35
N THR A 86 7.35 -2.97 -0.75
CA THR A 86 8.44 -3.65 -0.05
C THR A 86 9.49 -2.65 0.43
N VAL A 87 10.01 -2.88 1.63
CA VAL A 87 11.10 -2.09 2.22
C VAL A 87 12.18 -3.03 2.72
N LYS A 88 13.44 -2.73 2.44
CA LYS A 88 14.59 -3.46 2.99
C LYS A 88 15.01 -2.84 4.33
N SER A 89 15.30 -3.68 5.31
CA SER A 89 15.85 -3.28 6.61
C SER A 89 16.79 -4.37 7.13
N SER A 90 17.85 -4.00 7.80
CA SER A 90 18.72 -4.96 8.50
C SER A 90 18.09 -5.53 9.77
N LYS A 91 17.03 -4.89 10.29
CA LYS A 91 16.31 -5.27 11.50
C LYS A 91 14.82 -4.96 11.31
N PRO A 92 14.07 -5.76 10.54
CA PRO A 92 12.65 -5.50 10.22
C PRO A 92 11.77 -5.24 11.44
N SER A 93 11.86 -6.06 12.49
CA SER A 93 11.04 -5.94 13.71
C SER A 93 11.34 -4.69 14.54
N ASN A 94 12.51 -4.09 14.38
CA ASN A 94 12.92 -2.88 15.10
C ASN A 94 12.66 -1.59 14.30
N GLN A 95 12.14 -1.71 13.08
CA GLN A 95 11.94 -0.57 12.18
C GLN A 95 10.75 0.28 12.64
N LYS A 96 11.01 1.46 13.17
CA LYS A 96 9.96 2.39 13.65
C LYS A 96 9.37 3.27 12.55
N LYS A 97 10.12 3.50 11.48
CA LYS A 97 9.71 4.36 10.35
C LYS A 97 10.19 3.75 9.04
N VAL A 98 9.37 3.78 8.03
CA VAL A 98 9.71 3.35 6.67
C VAL A 98 9.55 4.51 5.70
N ARG A 99 10.42 4.59 4.70
CA ARG A 99 10.28 5.50 3.57
C ARG A 99 9.68 4.72 2.41
N LEU A 100 8.50 5.10 2.00
CA LEU A 100 7.85 4.56 0.80
C LEU A 100 8.15 5.49 -0.38
N ILE A 101 8.82 4.95 -1.39
CA ILE A 101 9.13 5.68 -2.62
C ILE A 101 8.37 5.00 -3.76
N SER A 102 7.69 5.80 -4.56
CA SER A 102 7.06 5.35 -5.79
C SER A 102 7.51 6.21 -6.95
N GLY A 103 8.13 5.61 -7.96
CA GLY A 103 8.48 6.32 -9.19
C GLY A 103 7.29 6.96 -9.89
N ARG A 104 6.09 6.43 -9.66
CA ARG A 104 4.82 6.97 -10.19
C ARG A 104 4.39 8.28 -9.54
N ASN A 105 4.99 8.67 -8.41
CA ASN A 105 4.82 10.01 -7.83
C ASN A 105 5.84 11.01 -8.38
N SER A 106 6.72 10.59 -9.29
CA SER A 106 7.66 11.49 -9.92
C SER A 106 6.91 12.46 -10.86
N PRO A 107 7.10 13.77 -10.72
CA PRO A 107 6.55 14.75 -11.65
C PRO A 107 6.93 14.48 -13.10
N VAL A 108 8.18 14.05 -13.35
CA VAL A 108 8.65 13.69 -14.71
C VAL A 108 7.81 12.56 -15.30
N TYR A 109 7.46 11.55 -14.51
CA TYR A 109 6.63 10.44 -14.98
C TYR A 109 5.20 10.88 -15.27
N SER A 110 4.60 11.72 -14.41
CA SER A 110 3.19 12.09 -14.48
C SER A 110 2.89 13.23 -15.45
N PHE A 111 3.81 14.19 -15.57
CA PHE A 111 3.63 15.36 -16.45
C PHE A 111 4.43 15.26 -17.75
N GLY A 112 5.31 14.25 -17.90
CA GLY A 112 6.13 14.07 -19.12
C GLY A 112 7.21 15.13 -19.33
N GLU A 113 7.36 16.07 -18.39
CA GLU A 113 8.30 17.18 -18.48
C GLU A 113 9.45 17.03 -17.48
N ARG A 114 10.66 17.46 -17.88
CA ARG A 114 11.78 17.59 -16.95
C ARG A 114 11.48 18.75 -16.01
N ILE A 115 11.29 18.45 -14.75
CA ILE A 115 11.27 19.48 -13.71
C ILE A 115 12.71 19.77 -13.32
N ASP A 116 13.04 21.04 -13.31
CA ASP A 116 14.34 21.51 -12.82
C ASP A 116 14.47 21.10 -11.33
N THR A 117 15.44 20.24 -11.05
CA THR A 117 15.72 19.80 -9.68
C THR A 117 16.29 20.90 -8.80
N SER A 118 16.67 22.06 -9.37
CA SER A 118 17.01 23.30 -8.65
C SER A 118 15.78 24.15 -8.28
N ALA A 119 14.57 23.72 -8.73
CA ALA A 119 13.34 24.39 -8.36
C ALA A 119 13.09 24.34 -6.84
N ASP A 120 12.29 25.27 -6.35
CA ASP A 120 11.88 25.33 -4.95
C ASP A 120 11.36 23.96 -4.47
N PRO A 121 11.96 23.38 -3.41
CA PRO A 121 11.51 22.10 -2.85
C PRO A 121 10.01 22.07 -2.51
N ASN A 122 9.42 23.21 -2.13
CA ASN A 122 7.99 23.31 -1.83
C ASN A 122 7.15 23.12 -3.09
N LEU A 123 7.59 23.66 -4.22
CA LEU A 123 6.92 23.45 -5.50
C LEU A 123 6.95 21.96 -5.90
N ILE A 124 8.11 21.33 -5.78
CA ILE A 124 8.27 19.89 -6.07
C ILE A 124 7.37 19.06 -5.12
N GLY A 125 7.38 19.38 -3.82
CA GLY A 125 6.55 18.73 -2.83
C GLY A 125 5.06 18.84 -3.16
N LYS A 126 4.60 20.02 -3.56
CA LYS A 126 3.22 20.26 -3.99
C LYS A 126 2.85 19.38 -5.19
N LEU A 127 3.67 19.35 -6.23
CA LEU A 127 3.43 18.51 -7.42
C LEU A 127 3.36 17.02 -7.07
N VAL A 128 4.22 16.53 -6.18
CA VAL A 128 4.19 15.15 -5.71
C VAL A 128 2.89 14.84 -4.95
N LEU A 129 2.42 15.76 -4.11
CA LEU A 129 1.14 15.61 -3.39
C LEU A 129 -0.06 15.67 -4.33
N ASP A 130 -0.05 16.53 -5.34
CA ASP A 130 -1.10 16.60 -6.35
C ASP A 130 -1.22 15.25 -7.09
N ILE A 131 -0.09 14.69 -7.54
CA ILE A 131 -0.06 13.38 -8.19
C ILE A 131 -0.59 12.28 -7.26
N TRP A 132 -0.16 12.28 -6.00
CA TRP A 132 -0.63 11.33 -5.01
C TRP A 132 -2.14 11.42 -4.81
N ASN A 133 -2.65 12.64 -4.58
CA ASN A 133 -4.05 12.90 -4.33
C ASN A 133 -4.93 12.52 -5.52
N GLU A 134 -4.46 12.76 -6.75
CA GLU A 134 -5.16 12.36 -7.97
C GLU A 134 -5.24 10.83 -8.08
N ARG A 135 -4.13 10.13 -7.86
CA ARG A 135 -4.10 8.66 -7.87
C ARG A 135 -5.04 8.07 -6.81
N VAL A 136 -5.03 8.61 -5.59
CA VAL A 136 -5.93 8.16 -4.51
C VAL A 136 -7.39 8.41 -4.89
N SER A 137 -7.71 9.58 -5.48
CA SER A 137 -9.06 9.89 -5.93
C SER A 137 -9.56 8.92 -7.00
N ALA A 138 -8.76 8.68 -8.04
CA ALA A 138 -9.11 7.77 -9.13
C ALA A 138 -9.41 6.33 -8.65
N ILE A 139 -8.68 5.84 -7.63
CA ILE A 139 -8.95 4.50 -7.09
C ILE A 139 -10.15 4.51 -6.14
N ARG A 140 -10.36 5.57 -5.36
CA ARG A 140 -11.53 5.69 -4.46
C ARG A 140 -12.87 5.84 -5.18
N GLU A 141 -12.88 6.18 -6.46
CA GLU A 141 -14.07 6.08 -7.30
C GLU A 141 -14.55 4.62 -7.49
N LYS A 142 -13.60 3.67 -7.50
CA LYS A 142 -13.88 2.25 -7.74
C LYS A 142 -14.01 1.45 -6.43
N PHE A 143 -13.19 1.79 -5.42
CA PHE A 143 -13.08 1.05 -4.17
C PHE A 143 -13.33 1.96 -2.97
N LYS A 144 -14.20 1.51 -2.06
CA LYS A 144 -14.54 2.29 -0.85
C LYS A 144 -13.43 2.28 0.20
N HIS A 145 -12.65 1.19 0.24
CA HIS A 145 -11.51 1.02 1.14
C HIS A 145 -10.24 0.93 0.32
N LEU A 146 -9.32 1.82 0.58
CA LEU A 146 -8.03 1.85 -0.08
C LEU A 146 -6.93 1.80 0.98
N ARG A 147 -6.05 0.80 0.88
CA ARG A 147 -4.97 0.54 1.83
C ARG A 147 -3.63 0.42 1.13
N THR A 148 -2.59 0.62 1.87
CA THR A 148 -1.24 0.24 1.48
C THR A 148 -0.76 -0.84 2.43
N VAL A 149 -0.36 -2.00 1.89
CA VAL A 149 0.29 -3.07 2.63
C VAL A 149 1.79 -3.02 2.40
N VAL A 150 2.56 -3.08 3.47
CA VAL A 150 4.01 -2.97 3.44
C VAL A 150 4.64 -4.23 4.00
N LEU A 151 5.54 -4.83 3.24
CA LEU A 151 6.45 -5.87 3.70
C LEU A 151 7.81 -5.25 3.99
N ILE A 152 8.22 -5.22 5.25
CA ILE A 152 9.61 -4.93 5.63
C ILE A 152 10.34 -6.25 5.67
N LYS A 153 11.46 -6.35 4.97
CA LYS A 153 12.20 -7.61 4.83
C LYS A 153 13.70 -7.42 5.09
N SER A 154 14.33 -8.43 5.72
CA SER A 154 15.78 -8.56 5.76
C SER A 154 16.34 -8.89 4.37
N ASN A 155 17.65 -8.71 4.18
CA ASN A 155 18.28 -8.97 2.89
C ASN A 155 18.20 -10.44 2.48
N ASP A 156 18.23 -11.35 3.43
CA ASP A 156 18.19 -12.80 3.28
C ASP A 156 16.78 -13.40 3.40
N LEU A 157 15.77 -12.54 3.61
CA LEU A 157 14.35 -12.93 3.85
C LEU A 157 14.14 -13.82 5.09
N SER A 158 15.10 -13.87 6.00
CA SER A 158 14.98 -14.63 7.26
C SER A 158 14.02 -13.96 8.26
N GLU A 159 13.83 -12.67 8.12
CA GLU A 159 12.93 -11.87 8.95
C GLU A 159 12.06 -10.97 8.08
N VAL A 160 10.76 -11.02 8.31
CA VAL A 160 9.77 -10.16 7.64
C VAL A 160 8.76 -9.63 8.63
N VAL A 161 8.32 -8.39 8.40
CA VAL A 161 7.22 -7.74 9.12
C VAL A 161 6.23 -7.19 8.11
N VAL A 162 4.95 -7.45 8.33
CA VAL A 162 3.87 -6.94 7.48
C VAL A 162 2.96 -6.04 8.30
N PHE A 163 2.61 -4.91 7.75
CA PHE A 163 1.59 -4.03 8.28
C PHE A 163 0.85 -3.34 7.13
N GLU A 164 -0.33 -2.82 7.43
CA GLU A 164 -1.09 -2.01 6.48
C GLU A 164 -1.59 -0.72 7.12
N PHE A 165 -1.90 0.25 6.28
CA PHE A 165 -2.50 1.51 6.70
C PHE A 165 -3.49 2.01 5.65
N GLU A 166 -4.43 2.86 6.08
CA GLU A 166 -5.37 3.52 5.18
C GLU A 166 -4.63 4.47 4.24
N THR A 167 -4.88 4.31 2.95
CA THR A 167 -4.34 5.20 1.92
C THR A 167 -5.30 6.37 1.73
N ILE A 168 -4.87 7.54 2.15
CA ILE A 168 -5.68 8.77 2.16
C ILE A 168 -5.08 9.86 1.28
N ARG A 169 -5.86 10.85 0.95
CA ARG A 169 -5.39 12.13 0.41
C ARG A 169 -4.76 12.95 1.53
N TYR A 170 -3.77 13.73 1.18
CA TYR A 170 -3.13 14.65 2.11
C TYR A 170 -3.43 16.10 1.74
N ASP A 171 -3.67 16.91 2.76
CA ASP A 171 -3.86 18.35 2.61
C ASP A 171 -2.51 19.03 2.46
N HIS A 172 -2.40 19.96 1.50
CA HIS A 172 -1.18 20.74 1.28
C HIS A 172 -0.82 21.65 2.46
N GLU A 173 -1.82 22.07 3.25
CA GLU A 173 -1.60 22.95 4.40
C GLU A 173 -0.93 22.25 5.59
N LEU A 174 -0.83 20.91 5.54
CA LEU A 174 -0.24 20.09 6.60
C LEU A 174 1.25 19.76 6.38
N TYR A 175 1.83 20.19 5.23
CA TYR A 175 3.20 19.81 4.84
C TYR A 175 4.01 21.03 4.31
#